data_31133e20d7d5a7d7ef6f1036618b83b4
#
_entry.id   31133e20d7d5a7d7ef6f1036618b83b4
#
_cell.length_a   1.000
_cell.length_b   1.000
_cell.length_c   1.000
_cell.angle_alpha   90.00
_cell.angle_beta   90.00
_cell.angle_gamma   90.00
#
_symmetry.space_group_name_H-M   'P 1'
#
loop_
_entity.id
_entity.type
_entity.pdbx_description
1 polymer ?
#
loop_
_entity_poly.entity_id
_entity_poly.type
_entity_poly.pdbx_seq_one_letter_code
_entity_poly.pdbx_strand_id
1 'polypeptide(L)'
;EYVPPGFGFINRITKESGDFRPGRRQTLFTAGGRRIGGFICYEAALPDFVRRFTAAGAEVLVNISNDGYFGRTAARRQHLNLVRMRAVENRRWILRSTNDGYTAAIDPAGRMLYRFPPYERGALDARFEYLSGKTLYASLGDWFALASAAAAIIALIAARRSRSV
;
A
#
# COMPACT_ATOMS: atom_id res chain seq x y z
N GLU A 1 3.26 -8.10 -11.11
CA GLU A 1 1.92 -8.10 -10.47
C GLU A 1 1.63 -9.50 -9.91
N TYR A 2 1.13 -9.55 -8.70
CA TYR A 2 0.75 -10.82 -8.06
C TYR A 2 -0.65 -11.22 -8.54
N VAL A 3 -0.75 -12.33 -9.27
CA VAL A 3 -2.04 -12.97 -9.58
C VAL A 3 -2.31 -14.03 -8.52
N PRO A 4 -3.39 -13.92 -7.73
CA PRO A 4 -3.71 -14.93 -6.72
C PRO A 4 -3.89 -16.32 -7.33
N PRO A 5 -3.58 -17.40 -6.59
CA PRO A 5 -3.84 -18.77 -7.04
C PRO A 5 -5.30 -18.95 -7.44
N GLY A 6 -5.57 -19.58 -8.58
CA GLY A 6 -6.91 -19.80 -9.14
C GLY A 6 -7.33 -18.81 -10.23
N PHE A 7 -6.63 -17.70 -10.42
CA PHE A 7 -6.95 -16.69 -11.45
C PHE A 7 -6.02 -16.74 -12.68
N GLY A 8 -5.29 -17.82 -12.90
CA GLY A 8 -4.36 -17.99 -14.02
C GLY A 8 -5.00 -17.85 -15.42
N PHE A 9 -6.35 -17.90 -15.54
CA PHE A 9 -7.04 -17.66 -16.80
C PHE A 9 -6.96 -16.19 -17.24
N ILE A 10 -6.74 -15.24 -16.33
CA ILE A 10 -6.61 -13.80 -16.61
C ILE A 10 -5.39 -13.56 -17.50
N ASN A 11 -4.30 -14.29 -17.30
CA ASN A 11 -3.10 -14.20 -18.13
C ASN A 11 -3.32 -14.59 -19.60
N ARG A 12 -4.40 -15.33 -19.90
CA ARG A 12 -4.78 -15.66 -21.29
C ARG A 12 -5.59 -14.56 -21.98
N ILE A 13 -6.17 -13.66 -21.20
CA ILE A 13 -7.04 -12.59 -21.73
C ILE A 13 -6.25 -11.29 -21.96
N THR A 14 -5.20 -11.06 -21.15
CA THR A 14 -4.35 -9.89 -21.28
C THR A 14 -3.09 -10.23 -22.07
N LYS A 15 -3.04 -9.81 -23.34
CA LYS A 15 -1.90 -10.02 -24.26
C LYS A 15 -0.57 -9.40 -23.81
N GLU A 16 -0.55 -8.69 -22.68
CA GLU A 16 0.61 -7.95 -22.17
C GLU A 16 1.18 -8.50 -20.86
N SER A 17 0.56 -9.51 -20.26
CA SER A 17 1.09 -10.13 -19.05
C SER A 17 2.03 -11.27 -19.41
N GLY A 18 3.33 -11.00 -19.43
CA GLY A 18 4.33 -12.05 -19.39
C GLY A 18 4.18 -12.90 -18.10
N ASP A 19 4.71 -14.11 -18.11
CA ASP A 19 4.75 -14.99 -16.93
C ASP A 19 5.63 -14.38 -15.83
N PHE A 20 5.03 -13.55 -14.98
CA PHE A 20 5.69 -13.01 -13.80
C PHE A 20 5.72 -14.05 -12.69
N ARG A 21 6.89 -14.35 -12.20
CA ARG A 21 7.03 -15.17 -11.00
C ARG A 21 6.87 -14.30 -9.76
N PRO A 22 6.03 -14.67 -8.80
CA PRO A 22 5.90 -13.91 -7.56
C PRO A 22 7.23 -13.88 -6.81
N GLY A 23 7.60 -12.71 -6.31
CA GLY A 23 8.76 -12.55 -5.45
C GLY A 23 8.58 -13.33 -4.16
N ARG A 24 9.67 -13.92 -3.66
CA ARG A 24 9.64 -14.70 -2.40
C ARG A 24 10.00 -13.87 -1.17
N ARG A 25 10.51 -12.66 -1.35
CA ARG A 25 11.00 -11.79 -0.27
C ARG A 25 10.68 -10.34 -0.59
N GLN A 26 10.31 -9.59 0.44
CA GLN A 26 10.30 -8.14 0.40
C GLN A 26 11.70 -7.63 0.77
N THR A 27 12.29 -6.85 -0.10
CA THR A 27 13.65 -6.33 0.10
C THR A 27 13.60 -4.82 0.31
N LEU A 28 14.30 -4.33 1.32
CA LEU A 28 14.59 -2.91 1.47
C LEU A 28 15.78 -2.53 0.61
N PHE A 29 15.69 -1.39 -0.03
CA PHE A 29 16.83 -0.76 -0.69
C PHE A 29 17.58 0.11 0.30
N THR A 30 18.86 0.29 0.10
CA THR A 30 19.68 1.23 0.86
C THR A 30 20.26 2.27 -0.07
N ALA A 31 20.01 3.55 0.21
CA ALA A 31 20.60 4.67 -0.49
C ALA A 31 21.00 5.75 0.51
N GLY A 32 22.25 6.22 0.45
CA GLY A 32 22.77 7.20 1.40
C GLY A 32 22.66 6.77 2.87
N GLY A 33 22.79 5.46 3.16
CA GLY A 33 22.63 4.90 4.50
C GLY A 33 21.18 4.82 5.01
N ARG A 34 20.19 5.20 4.19
CA ARG A 34 18.75 5.19 4.53
C ARG A 34 18.05 3.99 3.92
N ARG A 35 17.09 3.42 4.65
CA ARG A 35 16.32 2.26 4.22
C ARG A 35 15.04 2.67 3.51
N ILE A 36 14.85 2.20 2.30
CA ILE A 36 13.75 2.56 1.42
C ILE A 36 12.93 1.29 1.13
N GLY A 37 11.61 1.36 1.35
CA GLY A 37 10.67 0.33 0.95
C GLY A 37 10.06 0.67 -0.41
N GLY A 38 10.07 -0.27 -1.36
CA GLY A 38 9.48 -0.06 -2.69
C GLY A 38 8.32 -1.01 -2.96
N PHE A 39 7.21 -0.47 -3.47
CA PHE A 39 6.06 -1.26 -3.90
C PHE A 39 5.53 -0.75 -5.23
N ILE A 40 4.94 -1.66 -6.01
CA ILE A 40 4.61 -1.41 -7.42
C ILE A 40 3.10 -1.41 -7.62
N CYS A 41 2.60 -0.35 -8.26
CA CYS A 41 1.24 -0.26 -8.82
C CYS A 41 0.18 -0.70 -7.79
N TYR A 42 -0.60 -1.72 -8.14
CA TYR A 42 -1.72 -2.22 -7.35
C TYR A 42 -1.33 -2.86 -6.01
N GLU A 43 -0.05 -3.10 -5.74
CA GLU A 43 0.42 -3.49 -4.40
C GLU A 43 0.02 -2.47 -3.33
N ALA A 44 -0.24 -1.21 -3.73
CA ALA A 44 -0.84 -0.19 -2.87
C ALA A 44 -2.20 -0.62 -2.27
N ALA A 45 -2.94 -1.51 -2.92
CA ALA A 45 -4.22 -2.03 -2.43
C ALA A 45 -4.05 -3.12 -1.35
N LEU A 46 -2.82 -3.59 -1.10
CA LEU A 46 -2.50 -4.65 -0.15
C LEU A 46 -1.86 -4.05 1.12
N PRO A 47 -2.64 -3.66 2.12
CA PRO A 47 -2.11 -2.96 3.30
C PRO A 47 -1.12 -3.81 4.10
N ASP A 48 -1.38 -5.11 4.27
CA ASP A 48 -0.46 -6.02 4.97
C ASP A 48 0.88 -6.15 4.23
N PHE A 49 0.87 -6.12 2.90
CA PHE A 49 2.08 -6.13 2.10
C PHE A 49 2.91 -4.86 2.35
N VAL A 50 2.29 -3.68 2.25
CA VAL A 50 3.02 -2.41 2.38
C VAL A 50 3.54 -2.19 3.81
N ARG A 51 2.76 -2.53 4.86
CA ARG A 51 3.20 -2.34 6.26
C ARG A 51 4.47 -3.11 6.59
N ARG A 52 4.71 -4.27 5.94
CA ARG A 52 5.90 -5.09 6.21
C ARG A 52 7.20 -4.38 5.86
N PHE A 53 7.23 -3.48 4.89
CA PHE A 53 8.40 -2.63 4.63
C PHE A 53 8.69 -1.73 5.83
N THR A 54 7.66 -1.11 6.41
CA THR A 54 7.81 -0.27 7.61
C THR A 54 8.18 -1.10 8.83
N ALA A 55 7.57 -2.28 9.01
CA ALA A 55 7.93 -3.22 10.07
C ALA A 55 9.40 -3.65 9.98
N ALA A 56 9.90 -3.89 8.76
CA ALA A 56 11.31 -4.19 8.49
C ALA A 56 12.23 -2.97 8.63
N GLY A 57 11.67 -1.77 8.83
CA GLY A 57 12.41 -0.55 9.13
C GLY A 57 12.64 0.37 7.94
N ALA A 58 11.79 0.35 6.92
CA ALA A 58 11.80 1.40 5.90
C ALA A 58 11.59 2.77 6.53
N GLU A 59 12.40 3.75 6.13
CA GLU A 59 12.34 5.14 6.62
C GLU A 59 11.53 6.04 5.69
N VAL A 60 11.39 5.64 4.43
CA VAL A 60 10.56 6.23 3.39
C VAL A 60 10.03 5.11 2.50
N LEU A 61 8.88 5.34 1.89
CA LEU A 61 8.29 4.41 0.93
C LEU A 61 8.28 5.02 -0.47
N VAL A 62 8.50 4.20 -1.48
CA VAL A 62 8.44 4.59 -2.90
C VAL A 62 7.38 3.73 -3.58
N ASN A 63 6.48 4.37 -4.31
CA ASN A 63 5.49 3.71 -5.14
C ASN A 63 5.70 4.05 -6.61
N ILE A 64 5.94 3.05 -7.43
CA ILE A 64 6.06 3.20 -8.88
C ILE A 64 4.85 2.56 -9.53
N SER A 65 4.16 3.26 -10.44
CA SER A 65 2.91 2.78 -11.00
C SER A 65 2.73 3.11 -12.47
N ASN A 66 2.18 2.15 -13.21
CA ASN A 66 1.61 2.38 -14.52
C ASN A 66 0.09 2.58 -14.38
N ASP A 67 -0.34 3.84 -14.28
CA ASP A 67 -1.76 4.19 -14.19
C ASP A 67 -2.46 4.25 -15.56
N GLY A 68 -1.75 4.00 -16.66
CA GLY A 68 -2.28 3.96 -18.02
C GLY A 68 -3.42 2.95 -18.18
N TYR A 69 -3.35 1.83 -17.46
CA TYR A 69 -4.41 0.81 -17.45
C TYR A 69 -5.80 1.33 -17.02
N PHE A 70 -5.85 2.39 -16.23
CA PHE A 70 -7.11 2.95 -15.74
C PHE A 70 -7.79 3.89 -16.74
N GLY A 71 -7.15 4.23 -17.86
CA GLY A 71 -7.67 5.20 -18.80
C GLY A 71 -8.04 6.54 -18.11
N ARG A 72 -8.96 7.30 -18.69
CA ARG A 72 -9.44 8.59 -18.13
C ARG A 72 -10.59 8.40 -17.12
N THR A 73 -10.47 7.43 -16.22
CA THR A 73 -11.50 7.10 -15.26
C THR A 73 -11.19 7.59 -13.84
N ALA A 74 -12.16 7.52 -12.95
CA ALA A 74 -11.98 7.82 -11.52
C ALA A 74 -11.01 6.86 -10.82
N ALA A 75 -10.70 5.70 -11.40
CA ALA A 75 -9.83 4.68 -10.81
C ALA A 75 -8.43 5.22 -10.49
N ARG A 76 -7.88 6.14 -11.29
CA ARG A 76 -6.59 6.80 -11.00
C ARG A 76 -6.60 7.54 -9.67
N ARG A 77 -7.70 8.27 -9.39
CA ARG A 77 -7.85 9.00 -8.13
C ARG A 77 -8.08 8.04 -6.97
N GLN A 78 -8.84 6.97 -7.19
CA GLN A 78 -9.04 5.93 -6.18
C GLN A 78 -7.72 5.24 -5.85
N HIS A 79 -6.91 4.89 -6.86
CA HIS A 79 -5.59 4.30 -6.68
C HIS A 79 -4.64 5.23 -5.90
N LEU A 80 -4.63 6.52 -6.20
CA LEU A 80 -3.89 7.51 -5.41
C LEU A 80 -4.37 7.54 -3.95
N ASN A 81 -5.67 7.46 -3.70
CA ASN A 81 -6.21 7.44 -2.33
C ASN A 81 -5.78 6.19 -1.55
N LEU A 82 -5.66 5.04 -2.21
CA LEU A 82 -5.06 3.85 -1.58
C LEU A 82 -3.63 4.12 -1.13
N VAL A 83 -2.81 4.75 -1.97
CA VAL A 83 -1.44 5.12 -1.60
C VAL A 83 -1.41 6.10 -0.43
N ARG A 84 -2.33 7.08 -0.39
CA ARG A 84 -2.47 8.01 0.73
C ARG A 84 -2.79 7.29 2.04
N MET A 85 -3.67 6.30 2.01
CA MET A 85 -3.94 5.45 3.18
C MET A 85 -2.70 4.71 3.66
N ARG A 86 -1.88 4.20 2.75
CA ARG A 86 -0.59 3.56 3.11
C ARG A 86 0.34 4.53 3.84
N ALA A 87 0.38 5.80 3.44
CA ALA A 87 1.19 6.82 4.13
C ALA A 87 0.74 7.01 5.58
N VAL A 88 -0.56 7.13 5.81
CA VAL A 88 -1.17 7.30 7.15
C VAL A 88 -0.93 6.09 8.04
N GLU A 89 -1.26 4.90 7.56
CA GLU A 89 -1.14 3.64 8.30
C GLU A 89 0.30 3.37 8.75
N ASN A 90 1.25 3.74 7.92
CA ASN A 90 2.67 3.49 8.17
C ASN A 90 3.39 4.67 8.82
N ARG A 91 2.77 5.84 8.89
CA ARG A 91 3.41 7.12 9.25
C ARG A 91 4.73 7.30 8.50
N ARG A 92 4.67 7.18 7.16
CA ARG A 92 5.82 7.31 6.26
C ARG A 92 5.49 8.27 5.13
N TRP A 93 6.49 9.03 4.74
CA TRP A 93 6.45 9.69 3.45
C TRP A 93 6.37 8.64 2.36
N ILE A 94 5.54 8.89 1.35
CA ILE A 94 5.49 8.10 0.13
C ILE A 94 5.82 8.98 -1.05
N LEU A 95 6.86 8.61 -1.77
CA LEU A 95 7.24 9.22 -3.04
C LEU A 95 6.62 8.36 -4.15
N ARG A 96 5.61 8.91 -4.82
CA ARG A 96 4.90 8.21 -5.88
C ARG A 96 5.29 8.75 -7.24
N SER A 97 5.73 7.87 -8.13
CA SER A 97 5.99 8.15 -9.54
C SER A 97 5.06 7.35 -10.43
N THR A 98 4.45 8.00 -11.42
CA THR A 98 3.55 7.35 -12.38
C THR A 98 3.84 7.83 -13.80
N ASN A 99 3.48 7.02 -14.79
CA ASN A 99 3.53 7.45 -16.19
C ASN A 99 2.40 8.43 -16.56
N ASP A 100 1.13 8.04 -16.31
CA ASP A 100 -0.07 8.79 -16.72
C ASP A 100 -0.94 9.25 -15.56
N GLY A 101 -0.61 8.82 -14.34
CA GLY A 101 -1.38 9.11 -13.14
C GLY A 101 -0.88 10.35 -12.40
N TYR A 102 -1.21 10.39 -11.11
CA TYR A 102 -0.75 11.44 -10.22
C TYR A 102 0.61 11.07 -9.63
N THR A 103 1.66 11.76 -10.05
CA THR A 103 2.96 11.75 -9.38
C THR A 103 2.89 12.71 -8.19
N ALA A 104 3.31 12.26 -7.01
CA ALA A 104 3.12 13.03 -5.79
C ALA A 104 4.13 12.66 -4.69
N ALA A 105 4.43 13.62 -3.81
CA ALA A 105 4.99 13.35 -2.50
C ALA A 105 3.90 13.51 -1.44
N ILE A 106 3.67 12.43 -0.69
CA ILE A 106 2.58 12.28 0.27
C ILE A 106 3.19 12.19 1.66
N ASP A 107 2.74 13.07 2.55
CA ASP A 107 3.25 13.12 3.92
C ASP A 107 2.66 12.01 4.81
N PRO A 108 3.18 11.79 6.03
CA PRO A 108 2.68 10.79 6.97
C PRO A 108 1.22 10.97 7.43
N ALA A 109 0.61 12.12 7.17
CA ALA A 109 -0.81 12.39 7.40
C ALA A 109 -1.68 12.17 6.16
N GLY A 110 -1.11 11.67 5.06
CA GLY A 110 -1.81 11.40 3.81
C GLY A 110 -2.09 12.65 2.97
N ARG A 111 -1.46 13.80 3.29
CA ARG A 111 -1.60 15.03 2.52
C ARG A 111 -0.64 15.01 1.34
N MET A 112 -1.11 15.40 0.18
CA MET A 112 -0.26 15.59 -1.00
C MET A 112 0.34 16.99 -0.95
N LEU A 113 1.58 17.11 -0.48
CA LEU A 113 2.27 18.41 -0.38
C LEU A 113 2.85 18.84 -1.73
N TYR A 114 3.24 17.88 -2.55
CA TYR A 114 3.74 18.09 -3.89
C TYR A 114 2.98 17.18 -4.84
N ARG A 115 2.54 17.74 -5.96
CA ARG A 115 1.75 17.01 -6.94
C ARG A 115 2.13 17.44 -8.36
N PHE A 116 2.39 16.46 -9.20
CA PHE A 116 2.53 16.65 -10.64
C PHE A 116 1.26 16.17 -11.35
N PRO A 117 0.71 16.94 -12.30
CA PRO A 117 -0.56 16.59 -12.93
C PRO A 117 -0.44 15.33 -13.78
N PRO A 118 -1.57 14.62 -14.00
CA PRO A 118 -1.59 13.46 -14.87
C PRO A 118 -1.43 13.89 -16.35
N TYR A 119 -0.89 12.99 -17.16
CA TYR A 119 -0.65 13.15 -18.61
C TYR A 119 0.44 14.15 -19.00
N GLU A 120 1.13 14.71 -18.07
CA GLU A 120 2.28 15.57 -18.33
C GLU A 120 3.58 14.83 -18.08
N ARG A 121 4.63 15.19 -18.84
CA ARG A 121 5.98 14.68 -18.64
C ARG A 121 6.81 15.69 -17.88
N GLY A 122 7.48 15.25 -16.83
CA GLY A 122 8.33 16.13 -16.04
C GLY A 122 8.91 15.44 -14.81
N ALA A 123 9.60 16.22 -14.01
CA ALA A 123 10.13 15.84 -12.72
C ALA A 123 9.54 16.75 -11.65
N LEU A 124 9.44 16.23 -10.44
CA LEU A 124 8.94 16.94 -9.28
C LEU A 124 9.98 16.89 -8.17
N ASP A 125 10.52 18.04 -7.82
CA ASP A 125 11.34 18.17 -6.62
C ASP A 125 10.45 18.27 -5.40
N ALA A 126 10.65 17.37 -4.45
CA ALA A 126 9.88 17.32 -3.23
C ALA A 126 10.78 17.20 -2.00
N ARG A 127 10.50 18.00 -0.99
CA ARG A 127 11.11 17.84 0.33
C ARG A 127 10.34 16.79 1.11
N PHE A 128 11.05 15.86 1.73
CA PHE A 128 10.48 14.81 2.56
C PHE A 128 11.45 14.48 3.71
N GLU A 129 11.00 13.70 4.67
CA GLU A 129 11.78 13.31 5.82
C GLU A 129 11.87 11.78 5.94
N TYR A 130 13.00 11.28 6.41
CA TYR A 130 13.19 9.90 6.79
C TYR A 130 12.69 9.70 8.23
N LEU A 131 11.76 8.77 8.42
CA LEU A 131 11.12 8.52 9.71
C LEU A 131 11.37 7.07 10.17
N SER A 132 11.68 6.88 11.44
CA SER A 132 12.03 5.56 11.99
C SER A 132 10.97 4.95 12.92
N GLY A 133 10.05 5.75 13.49
CA GLY A 133 8.99 5.25 14.37
C GLY A 133 8.06 4.26 13.66
N LYS A 134 7.39 3.38 14.40
CA LYS A 134 6.41 2.42 13.87
C LYS A 134 5.04 2.68 14.48
N THR A 135 3.99 2.57 13.68
CA THR A 135 2.60 2.57 14.18
C THR A 135 2.25 1.21 14.76
N LEU A 136 1.20 1.15 15.58
CA LEU A 136 0.66 -0.14 16.03
C LEU A 136 0.24 -1.00 14.84
N TYR A 137 -0.36 -0.38 13.82
CA TYR A 137 -0.75 -1.08 12.61
C TYR A 137 0.47 -1.65 11.85
N ALA A 138 1.52 -0.86 11.67
CA ALA A 138 2.73 -1.35 11.01
C ALA A 138 3.34 -2.56 11.73
N SER A 139 3.26 -2.59 13.07
CA SER A 139 3.80 -3.67 13.90
C SER A 139 2.90 -4.88 13.98
N LEU A 140 1.60 -4.69 14.21
CA LEU A 140 0.66 -5.74 14.60
C LEU A 140 -0.38 -6.07 13.51
N GLY A 141 -0.43 -5.28 12.41
CA GLY A 141 -1.43 -5.47 11.35
C GLY A 141 -2.86 -5.25 11.84
N ASP A 142 -3.77 -6.09 11.43
CA ASP A 142 -5.21 -6.00 11.70
C ASP A 142 -5.62 -6.46 13.11
N TRP A 143 -4.72 -6.29 14.09
CA TRP A 143 -4.93 -6.74 15.47
C TRP A 143 -6.25 -6.25 16.07
N PHE A 144 -6.65 -5.00 15.76
CA PHE A 144 -7.89 -4.43 16.30
C PHE A 144 -9.14 -5.11 15.72
N ALA A 145 -9.15 -5.41 14.44
CA ALA A 145 -10.24 -6.15 13.80
C ALA A 145 -10.35 -7.57 14.36
N LEU A 146 -9.21 -8.25 14.55
CA LEU A 146 -9.18 -9.60 15.15
C LEU A 146 -9.65 -9.58 16.61
N ALA A 147 -9.19 -8.62 17.41
CA ALA A 147 -9.63 -8.47 18.80
C ALA A 147 -11.13 -8.16 18.89
N SER A 148 -11.64 -7.28 18.02
CA SER A 148 -13.07 -6.96 17.95
C SER A 148 -13.92 -8.15 17.56
N ALA A 149 -13.47 -8.95 16.58
CA ALA A 149 -14.16 -10.18 16.17
C ALA A 149 -14.19 -11.21 17.34
N ALA A 150 -13.06 -11.40 18.04
CA ALA A 150 -12.98 -12.29 19.19
C ALA A 150 -13.92 -11.84 20.31
N ALA A 151 -13.95 -10.54 20.63
CA ALA A 151 -14.84 -9.99 21.65
C ALA A 151 -16.33 -10.19 21.28
N ALA A 152 -16.68 -9.99 20.02
CA ALA A 152 -18.05 -10.24 19.53
C ALA A 152 -18.45 -11.72 19.66
N ILE A 153 -17.55 -12.63 19.31
CA ILE A 153 -17.80 -14.09 19.45
C ILE A 153 -18.00 -14.45 20.92
N ILE A 154 -17.14 -13.97 21.82
CA ILE A 154 -17.26 -14.22 23.26
C ILE A 154 -18.60 -13.70 23.78
N ALA A 155 -18.99 -12.48 23.42
CA ALA A 155 -20.27 -11.90 23.85
C ALA A 155 -21.46 -12.73 23.37
N LEU A 156 -21.43 -13.21 22.11
CA LEU A 156 -22.49 -14.08 21.58
C LEU A 156 -22.60 -15.42 22.32
N ILE A 157 -21.47 -16.03 22.65
CA ILE A 157 -21.44 -17.28 23.41
C ILE A 157 -22.00 -17.07 24.83
N ALA A 158 -21.59 -15.98 25.48
CA ALA A 158 -22.09 -15.65 26.84
C ALA A 158 -23.61 -15.38 26.81
N ALA A 159 -24.11 -14.63 25.84
CA ALA A 159 -25.54 -14.35 25.68
C ALA A 159 -26.39 -15.62 25.42
N ARG A 160 -25.84 -16.59 24.66
CA ARG A 160 -26.53 -17.87 24.46
C ARG A 160 -26.61 -18.69 25.72
N ARG A 161 -25.55 -18.75 26.53
CA ARG A 161 -25.52 -19.49 27.81
C ARG A 161 -26.49 -18.91 28.83
N SER A 162 -26.66 -17.59 28.89
CA SER A 162 -27.58 -16.93 29.81
C SER A 162 -29.07 -17.14 29.45
N ARG A 163 -29.38 -17.52 28.19
CA ARG A 163 -30.76 -17.82 27.75
C ARG A 163 -31.16 -19.29 27.92
N SER A 164 -30.22 -20.17 28.23
CA SER A 164 -30.44 -21.60 28.43
C SER A 164 -30.56 -22.01 29.89
N VAL A 165 -30.55 -21.05 30.80
CA VAL A 165 -30.87 -21.15 32.23
C VAL A 165 -32.19 -20.44 32.52
#